data_b790813443d38c806d65a5172dbc2b97
#
_entry.id   b790813443d38c806d65a5172dbc2b97
#
_cell.length_a   1.000
_cell.length_b   1.000
_cell.length_c   1.000
_cell.angle_alpha   90.00
_cell.angle_beta   90.00
_cell.angle_gamma   90.00
#
_symmetry.space_group_name_H-M   'P 1'
#
loop_
_entity.id
_entity.type
_entity.pdbx_description
1 polymer ?
#
loop_
_entity_poly.entity_id
_entity_poly.type
_entity_poly.pdbx_seq_one_letter_code
_entity_poly.pdbx_strand_id
1 'polypeptide(L)'
;MSIGGSLDVGGHIPIPSADALAHSQRLVAMIEASIRAERGGLAFDRFMEAALYAPGLGYYAAGARKFGPEGDFVTAPEIGSLFGQCVGQQVAGIFEELGHGVLLEAGPGTGRLMADVLEALTILGALPDTVLLLETSPELRERQQALLRQRLPDYVARVTWLSEWPSDGFEGVVLANEVLDAMPVKRFRVAAGQPLIAHVIHEASGFGWDWHDADTGSATRLIERYGLPDDYTTEVNERAPAWIRDLGRRLHRGVLLLIDYGFPGNEYYHPDRRDGTLMCHYRHHAHGDPFSYPGLQDITAHVDFSAIAEAGAESGLRVAGFSSQAGFLLSLGLLERAEAMSDAMAAARQVKYLTLPSEMGELFKVMALSRGIKQPLEGFSLSDRTSAL
;
A
#
# COMPACT_ATOMS: atom_id res chain seq x y z
N MET A 1 11.17 14.02 -11.45
CA MET A 1 10.78 12.93 -12.38
C MET A 1 9.31 12.72 -12.16
N SER A 2 8.50 12.81 -13.20
CA SER A 2 7.03 12.66 -13.14
C SER A 2 6.69 11.20 -12.92
N ILE A 3 5.91 10.89 -11.88
CA ILE A 3 5.37 9.54 -11.63
C ILE A 3 4.24 9.22 -12.63
N GLY A 4 3.82 10.21 -13.42
CA GLY A 4 2.85 10.11 -14.51
C GLY A 4 3.48 9.94 -15.89
N GLY A 5 4.62 9.26 -16.00
CA GLY A 5 5.18 8.89 -17.29
C GLY A 5 4.22 7.96 -18.02
N SER A 6 3.79 8.33 -19.24
CA SER A 6 3.21 7.37 -20.19
C SER A 6 4.03 6.09 -20.12
N LEU A 7 3.35 4.94 -19.95
CA LEU A 7 3.95 3.62 -20.05
C LEU A 7 4.86 3.60 -21.27
N ASP A 8 6.17 3.69 -21.03
CA ASP A 8 7.15 3.44 -22.08
C ASP A 8 7.23 1.91 -22.26
N VAL A 9 6.29 1.38 -23.03
CA VAL A 9 6.10 -0.04 -23.30
C VAL A 9 7.30 -0.62 -24.11
N GLY A 10 8.41 0.08 -24.17
CA GLY A 10 9.64 -0.29 -24.88
C GLY A 10 10.94 0.08 -24.19
N GLY A 11 10.89 0.65 -22.97
CA GLY A 11 12.08 1.01 -22.21
C GLY A 11 12.88 -0.22 -21.78
N HIS A 12 14.15 -0.27 -22.11
CA HIS A 12 15.04 -1.35 -21.70
C HIS A 12 15.26 -1.27 -20.19
N ILE A 13 14.71 -2.26 -19.42
CA ILE A 13 14.91 -2.34 -17.96
C ILE A 13 16.43 -2.52 -17.71
N PRO A 14 17.03 -1.80 -16.74
CA PRO A 14 18.45 -1.92 -16.43
C PRO A 14 18.83 -3.35 -16.08
N ILE A 15 19.94 -3.82 -16.65
CA ILE A 15 20.46 -5.17 -16.36
C ILE A 15 20.95 -5.20 -14.90
N PRO A 16 20.51 -6.17 -14.07
CA PRO A 16 21.00 -6.36 -12.72
C PRO A 16 22.50 -6.71 -12.68
N SER A 17 23.14 -6.47 -11.53
CA SER A 17 24.48 -6.98 -11.27
C SER A 17 24.50 -8.52 -11.25
N ALA A 18 25.68 -9.13 -11.41
CA ALA A 18 25.82 -10.59 -11.36
C ALA A 18 25.27 -11.20 -10.06
N ASP A 19 25.52 -10.55 -8.91
CA ASP A 19 25.02 -11.01 -7.62
C ASP A 19 23.49 -10.91 -7.51
N ALA A 20 22.91 -9.81 -8.02
CA ALA A 20 21.47 -9.64 -8.07
C ALA A 20 20.80 -10.67 -9.01
N LEU A 21 21.41 -10.95 -10.18
CA LEU A 21 20.93 -12.02 -11.07
C LEU A 21 20.98 -13.38 -10.39
N ALA A 22 22.08 -13.70 -9.71
CA ALA A 22 22.20 -14.95 -8.96
C ALA A 22 21.15 -15.06 -7.85
N HIS A 23 20.80 -13.93 -7.20
CA HIS A 23 19.72 -13.87 -6.22
C HIS A 23 18.37 -14.17 -6.87
N SER A 24 18.02 -13.49 -7.95
CA SER A 24 16.78 -13.71 -8.71
C SER A 24 16.67 -15.16 -9.20
N GLN A 25 17.76 -15.72 -9.73
CA GLN A 25 17.79 -17.12 -10.21
C GLN A 25 17.45 -18.13 -9.12
N ARG A 26 17.84 -17.88 -7.85
CA ARG A 26 17.45 -18.75 -6.71
C ARG A 26 15.94 -18.70 -6.46
N LEU A 27 15.35 -17.53 -6.56
CA LEU A 27 13.89 -17.37 -6.42
C LEU A 27 13.16 -18.01 -7.61
N VAL A 28 13.66 -17.81 -8.85
CA VAL A 28 13.13 -18.45 -10.04
C VAL A 28 13.11 -19.97 -9.86
N ALA A 29 14.21 -20.59 -9.42
CA ALA A 29 14.27 -22.03 -9.17
C ALA A 29 13.25 -22.52 -8.13
N MET A 30 13.00 -21.72 -7.07
CA MET A 30 11.96 -22.01 -6.08
C MET A 30 10.55 -21.95 -6.67
N ILE A 31 10.25 -20.91 -7.46
CA ILE A 31 8.95 -20.74 -8.14
C ILE A 31 8.74 -21.88 -9.16
N GLU A 32 9.75 -22.24 -9.94
CA GLU A 32 9.69 -23.39 -10.86
C GLU A 32 9.37 -24.70 -10.14
N ALA A 33 9.96 -24.92 -8.96
CA ALA A 33 9.65 -26.10 -8.17
C ALA A 33 8.18 -26.10 -7.72
N SER A 34 7.64 -24.95 -7.38
CA SER A 34 6.21 -24.79 -7.02
C SER A 34 5.31 -25.07 -8.23
N ILE A 35 5.65 -24.52 -9.41
CA ILE A 35 4.91 -24.77 -10.66
C ILE A 35 4.91 -26.27 -11.01
N ARG A 36 6.06 -26.95 -10.85
CA ARG A 36 6.15 -28.42 -11.12
C ARG A 36 5.33 -29.24 -10.14
N ALA A 37 5.14 -28.78 -8.92
CA ALA A 37 4.34 -29.47 -7.90
C ALA A 37 2.82 -29.31 -8.14
N GLU A 38 2.41 -28.27 -8.84
CA GLU A 38 1.00 -27.98 -9.12
C GLU A 38 0.64 -28.34 -10.57
N ARG A 39 -0.45 -29.10 -10.74
CA ARG A 39 -0.95 -29.41 -12.09
C ARG A 39 -1.65 -28.15 -12.66
N GLY A 40 -1.16 -27.63 -13.79
CA GLY A 40 -1.76 -26.49 -14.48
C GLY A 40 -1.15 -25.14 -14.13
N GLY A 41 0.09 -25.10 -13.59
CA GLY A 41 0.79 -23.85 -13.29
C GLY A 41 0.49 -23.33 -11.88
N LEU A 42 1.15 -22.25 -11.50
CA LEU A 42 1.03 -21.57 -10.19
C LEU A 42 0.06 -20.39 -10.32
N ALA A 43 -0.98 -20.30 -9.50
CA ALA A 43 -1.88 -19.15 -9.49
C ALA A 43 -1.10 -17.84 -9.29
N PHE A 44 -1.49 -16.76 -9.99
CA PHE A 44 -0.70 -15.53 -10.04
C PHE A 44 -0.52 -14.88 -8.66
N ASP A 45 -1.52 -14.90 -7.79
CA ASP A 45 -1.39 -14.40 -6.42
C ASP A 45 -0.30 -15.13 -5.63
N ARG A 46 -0.11 -16.43 -5.84
CA ARG A 46 0.96 -17.20 -5.21
C ARG A 46 2.34 -16.91 -5.83
N PHE A 47 2.38 -16.65 -7.15
CA PHE A 47 3.59 -16.15 -7.80
C PHE A 47 4.00 -14.79 -7.22
N MET A 48 3.06 -13.84 -7.14
CA MET A 48 3.29 -12.51 -6.58
C MET A 48 3.72 -12.59 -5.10
N GLU A 49 3.09 -13.47 -4.32
CA GLU A 49 3.51 -13.73 -2.93
C GLU A 49 4.95 -14.22 -2.84
N ALA A 50 5.34 -15.17 -3.68
CA ALA A 50 6.70 -15.67 -3.71
C ALA A 50 7.70 -14.58 -4.15
N ALA A 51 7.36 -13.81 -5.20
CA ALA A 51 8.21 -12.75 -5.74
C ALA A 51 8.45 -11.62 -4.74
N LEU A 52 7.45 -11.29 -3.91
CA LEU A 52 7.51 -10.20 -2.94
C LEU A 52 7.98 -10.64 -1.56
N TYR A 53 7.52 -11.80 -1.07
CA TYR A 53 7.61 -12.16 0.35
C TYR A 53 8.33 -13.47 0.66
N ALA A 54 8.85 -14.21 -0.33
CA ALA A 54 9.61 -15.44 -0.04
C ALA A 54 10.77 -15.17 0.95
N PRO A 55 10.89 -15.92 2.05
CA PRO A 55 11.90 -15.67 3.08
C PRO A 55 13.32 -15.59 2.50
N GLY A 56 13.99 -14.46 2.70
CA GLY A 56 15.35 -14.20 2.23
C GLY A 56 15.55 -14.10 0.72
N LEU A 57 14.48 -14.23 -0.10
CA LEU A 57 14.54 -14.19 -1.56
C LEU A 57 13.58 -13.17 -2.18
N GLY A 58 12.41 -12.97 -1.57
CA GLY A 58 11.40 -12.05 -2.07
C GLY A 58 11.80 -10.59 -1.92
N TYR A 59 11.23 -9.74 -2.77
CA TYR A 59 11.54 -8.32 -2.84
C TYR A 59 11.51 -7.63 -1.46
N TYR A 60 10.49 -7.80 -0.64
CA TYR A 60 10.41 -7.23 0.71
C TYR A 60 11.19 -8.01 1.78
N ALA A 61 11.56 -9.27 1.53
CA ALA A 61 12.23 -10.13 2.49
C ALA A 61 13.75 -10.22 2.33
N ALA A 62 14.33 -9.73 1.23
CA ALA A 62 15.74 -9.98 0.85
C ALA A 62 16.74 -8.89 1.30
N GLY A 63 16.38 -7.97 2.21
CA GLY A 63 17.33 -7.04 2.83
C GLY A 63 17.96 -5.95 1.93
N ALA A 64 17.56 -5.83 0.65
CA ALA A 64 18.13 -4.82 -0.24
C ALA A 64 17.65 -3.39 0.11
N ARG A 65 18.43 -2.35 -0.25
CA ARG A 65 18.00 -0.94 -0.13
C ARG A 65 16.89 -0.66 -1.15
N LYS A 66 15.64 -0.59 -0.72
CA LYS A 66 14.45 -0.54 -1.56
C LYS A 66 13.76 0.81 -1.54
N PHE A 67 13.91 1.57 -0.47
CA PHE A 67 13.22 2.84 -0.22
C PHE A 67 14.18 4.02 -0.32
N GLY A 68 13.64 5.17 -0.78
CA GLY A 68 14.36 6.44 -0.87
C GLY A 68 15.07 6.68 -2.21
N PRO A 69 15.91 7.74 -2.30
CA PRO A 69 16.54 8.16 -3.56
C PRO A 69 17.48 7.13 -4.22
N GLU A 70 17.94 6.14 -3.46
CA GLU A 70 18.77 5.01 -3.94
C GLU A 70 17.94 3.72 -4.14
N GLY A 71 16.62 3.77 -3.87
CA GLY A 71 15.69 2.64 -4.01
C GLY A 71 14.98 2.62 -5.36
N ASP A 72 13.99 1.73 -5.50
CA ASP A 72 13.23 1.57 -6.75
C ASP A 72 12.14 2.62 -6.91
N PHE A 73 11.63 3.18 -5.80
CA PHE A 73 10.61 4.23 -5.78
C PHE A 73 10.74 5.12 -4.52
N VAL A 74 10.04 6.27 -4.56
CA VAL A 74 10.01 7.23 -3.44
C VAL A 74 8.58 7.32 -2.93
N THR A 75 8.36 6.96 -1.67
CA THR A 75 7.06 7.08 -0.99
C THR A 75 6.84 8.49 -0.43
N ALA A 76 5.59 8.86 -0.15
CA ALA A 76 5.24 10.17 0.41
C ALA A 76 6.04 10.54 1.68
N PRO A 77 6.26 9.64 2.66
CA PRO A 77 7.10 9.93 3.83
C PRO A 77 8.56 10.24 3.48
N GLU A 78 9.11 9.67 2.40
CA GLU A 78 10.52 9.87 2.02
C GLU A 78 10.76 11.22 1.33
N ILE A 79 9.73 11.90 0.83
CA ILE A 79 9.82 13.22 0.21
C ILE A 79 10.20 14.29 1.25
N GLY A 80 9.67 14.18 2.47
CA GLY A 80 9.95 15.08 3.58
C GLY A 80 8.93 14.96 4.71
N SER A 81 9.06 15.82 5.72
CA SER A 81 8.29 15.72 6.97
C SER A 81 6.85 16.25 6.89
N LEU A 82 6.48 17.02 5.86
CA LEU A 82 5.15 17.65 5.77
C LEU A 82 4.03 16.62 5.74
N PHE A 83 4.23 15.50 5.06
CA PHE A 83 3.26 14.41 5.01
C PHE A 83 2.98 13.84 6.41
N GLY A 84 4.02 13.45 7.14
CA GLY A 84 3.90 12.90 8.48
C GLY A 84 3.34 13.93 9.49
N GLN A 85 3.65 15.21 9.33
CA GLN A 85 3.08 16.29 10.16
C GLN A 85 1.57 16.43 9.95
N CYS A 86 1.08 16.35 8.72
CA CYS A 86 -0.35 16.36 8.42
C CYS A 86 -1.06 15.11 8.97
N VAL A 87 -0.48 13.93 8.76
CA VAL A 87 -1.01 12.68 9.34
C VAL A 87 -1.04 12.77 10.87
N GLY A 88 0.02 13.32 11.50
CA GLY A 88 0.09 13.57 12.93
C GLY A 88 -1.02 14.48 13.45
N GLN A 89 -1.38 15.53 12.70
CA GLN A 89 -2.52 16.41 13.02
C GLN A 89 -3.83 15.62 13.06
N GLN A 90 -4.08 14.77 12.03
CA GLN A 90 -5.28 13.94 12.02
C GLN A 90 -5.32 12.96 13.19
N VAL A 91 -4.17 12.33 13.49
CA VAL A 91 -4.06 11.40 14.63
C VAL A 91 -4.31 12.11 15.95
N ALA A 92 -3.79 13.32 16.14
CA ALA A 92 -4.02 14.13 17.34
C ALA A 92 -5.51 14.39 17.58
N GLY A 93 -6.25 14.80 16.53
CA GLY A 93 -7.70 15.01 16.64
C GLY A 93 -8.48 13.73 17.00
N ILE A 94 -8.02 12.57 16.54
CA ILE A 94 -8.62 11.29 16.92
C ILE A 94 -8.32 10.98 18.39
N PHE A 95 -7.09 11.19 18.87
CA PHE A 95 -6.73 10.97 20.28
C PHE A 95 -7.40 11.98 21.22
N GLU A 96 -7.70 13.19 20.77
CA GLU A 96 -8.49 14.15 21.56
C GLU A 96 -9.88 13.57 21.89
N GLU A 97 -10.54 12.89 20.94
CA GLU A 97 -11.81 12.22 21.19
C GLU A 97 -11.66 10.90 21.96
N LEU A 98 -10.61 10.14 21.70
CA LEU A 98 -10.37 8.85 22.39
C LEU A 98 -9.95 9.04 23.85
N GLY A 99 -9.17 10.08 24.12
CA GLY A 99 -8.54 10.35 25.41
C GLY A 99 -7.28 9.54 25.70
N HIS A 100 -7.12 8.40 25.07
CA HIS A 100 -5.98 7.47 25.19
C HIS A 100 -5.95 6.52 23.99
N GLY A 101 -4.92 5.68 23.89
CA GLY A 101 -4.94 4.57 22.94
C GLY A 101 -3.59 4.24 22.32
N VAL A 102 -3.66 3.30 21.40
CA VAL A 102 -2.53 2.76 20.66
C VAL A 102 -2.41 3.48 19.32
N LEU A 103 -1.19 3.86 18.95
CA LEU A 103 -0.85 4.18 17.56
C LEU A 103 -0.11 2.99 16.94
N LEU A 104 -0.71 2.37 15.95
CA LEU A 104 -0.14 1.22 15.26
C LEU A 104 0.15 1.59 13.79
N GLU A 105 1.34 1.28 13.29
CA GLU A 105 1.65 1.36 11.87
C GLU A 105 1.93 -0.04 11.32
N ALA A 106 1.23 -0.39 10.24
CA ALA A 106 1.48 -1.60 9.47
C ALA A 106 2.42 -1.29 8.30
N GLY A 107 3.48 -2.08 8.13
CA GLY A 107 4.45 -1.87 7.07
C GLY A 107 5.21 -0.53 7.18
N PRO A 108 5.86 -0.23 8.32
CA PRO A 108 6.46 1.10 8.56
C PRO A 108 7.67 1.42 7.67
N GLY A 109 8.12 0.50 6.82
CA GLY A 109 9.23 0.69 5.91
C GLY A 109 10.50 1.17 6.62
N THR A 110 10.97 2.37 6.29
CA THR A 110 12.13 2.98 6.97
C THR A 110 11.82 3.46 8.40
N GLY A 111 10.55 3.55 8.79
CA GLY A 111 10.08 4.15 10.05
C GLY A 111 9.91 5.67 10.00
N ARG A 112 10.08 6.27 8.80
CA ARG A 112 10.05 7.71 8.62
C ARG A 112 8.69 8.31 8.96
N LEU A 113 7.59 7.71 8.48
CA LEU A 113 6.25 8.19 8.76
C LEU A 113 5.98 8.22 10.26
N MET A 114 6.23 7.11 10.97
CA MET A 114 6.03 7.07 12.42
C MET A 114 6.88 8.11 13.16
N ALA A 115 8.14 8.31 12.74
CA ALA A 115 8.99 9.32 13.36
C ALA A 115 8.42 10.74 13.18
N ASP A 116 8.02 11.12 11.97
CA ASP A 116 7.43 12.42 11.66
C ASP A 116 6.09 12.63 12.37
N VAL A 117 5.25 11.59 12.45
CA VAL A 117 3.97 11.62 13.19
C VAL A 117 4.21 11.81 14.68
N LEU A 118 5.12 11.08 15.30
CA LEU A 118 5.42 11.20 16.73
C LEU A 118 6.03 12.56 17.09
N GLU A 119 6.85 13.14 16.23
CA GLU A 119 7.34 14.51 16.43
C GLU A 119 6.19 15.53 16.39
N ALA A 120 5.28 15.39 15.42
CA ALA A 120 4.09 16.23 15.36
C ALA A 120 3.19 16.07 16.60
N LEU A 121 2.95 14.85 17.04
CA LEU A 121 2.18 14.56 18.27
C LEU A 121 2.87 15.09 19.53
N THR A 122 4.21 15.09 19.57
CA THR A 122 4.96 15.71 20.68
C THR A 122 4.69 17.21 20.76
N ILE A 123 4.73 17.91 19.60
CA ILE A 123 4.45 19.35 19.53
C ILE A 123 3.00 19.66 19.93
N LEU A 124 2.05 18.80 19.53
CA LEU A 124 0.63 18.95 19.81
C LEU A 124 0.23 18.48 21.23
N GLY A 125 1.15 17.87 21.99
CA GLY A 125 0.85 17.32 23.31
C GLY A 125 -0.11 16.12 23.31
N ALA A 126 -0.16 15.39 22.20
CA ALA A 126 -1.12 14.30 21.95
C ALA A 126 -0.44 12.93 21.75
N LEU A 127 0.66 12.67 22.46
CA LEU A 127 1.39 11.41 22.35
C LEU A 127 0.54 10.22 22.81
N PRO A 128 0.55 9.09 22.06
CA PRO A 128 -0.16 7.87 22.42
C PRO A 128 0.48 7.18 23.63
N ASP A 129 -0.29 6.34 24.33
CA ASP A 129 0.21 5.53 25.43
C ASP A 129 1.26 4.50 24.96
N THR A 130 1.00 3.92 23.81
CA THR A 130 1.83 2.85 23.21
C THR A 130 1.90 3.03 21.69
N VAL A 131 3.07 2.80 21.14
CA VAL A 131 3.29 2.71 19.69
C VAL A 131 3.64 1.28 19.31
N LEU A 132 2.95 0.77 18.30
CA LEU A 132 3.16 -0.57 17.75
C LEU A 132 3.60 -0.46 16.29
N LEU A 133 4.69 -1.12 15.93
CA LEU A 133 5.17 -1.22 14.55
C LEU A 133 5.05 -2.67 14.10
N LEU A 134 4.15 -2.96 13.15
CA LEU A 134 4.00 -4.27 12.56
C LEU A 134 4.97 -4.42 11.40
N GLU A 135 6.10 -5.07 11.68
CA GLU A 135 7.18 -5.28 10.73
C GLU A 135 7.73 -6.69 10.86
N THR A 136 7.86 -7.41 9.76
CA THR A 136 8.36 -8.79 9.74
C THR A 136 9.85 -8.87 9.40
N SER A 137 10.40 -7.85 8.72
CA SER A 137 11.82 -7.79 8.34
C SER A 137 12.71 -7.40 9.52
N PRO A 138 13.64 -8.25 9.96
CA PRO A 138 14.58 -7.90 11.03
C PRO A 138 15.46 -6.68 10.65
N GLU A 139 15.87 -6.59 9.39
CA GLU A 139 16.72 -5.48 8.92
C GLU A 139 15.98 -4.14 8.98
N LEU A 140 14.71 -4.11 8.55
CA LEU A 140 13.89 -2.90 8.65
C LEU A 140 13.64 -2.52 10.11
N ARG A 141 13.40 -3.47 10.99
CA ARG A 141 13.30 -3.22 12.44
C ARG A 141 14.54 -2.54 13.01
N GLU A 142 15.73 -3.00 12.64
CA GLU A 142 16.99 -2.38 13.10
C GLU A 142 17.10 -0.94 12.60
N ARG A 143 16.76 -0.66 11.36
CA ARG A 143 16.74 0.70 10.77
C ARG A 143 15.72 1.60 11.49
N GLN A 144 14.52 1.12 11.70
CA GLN A 144 13.45 1.82 12.42
C GLN A 144 13.90 2.15 13.85
N GLN A 145 14.48 1.17 14.55
CA GLN A 145 15.02 1.39 15.90
C GLN A 145 16.14 2.46 15.93
N ALA A 146 17.04 2.42 14.96
CA ALA A 146 18.12 3.39 14.86
C ALA A 146 17.57 4.80 14.61
N LEU A 147 16.62 4.94 13.66
CA LEU A 147 15.97 6.20 13.35
C LEU A 147 15.22 6.78 14.56
N LEU A 148 14.40 5.96 15.22
CA LEU A 148 13.60 6.41 16.38
C LEU A 148 14.48 6.74 17.60
N ARG A 149 15.57 6.00 17.84
CA ARG A 149 16.55 6.37 18.88
C ARG A 149 17.24 7.70 18.60
N GLN A 150 17.51 8.00 17.35
CA GLN A 150 18.13 9.26 16.95
C GLN A 150 17.17 10.45 17.10
N ARG A 151 15.92 10.29 16.64
CA ARG A 151 14.96 11.40 16.56
C ARG A 151 14.13 11.60 17.84
N LEU A 152 13.81 10.50 18.53
CA LEU A 152 12.88 10.45 19.67
C LEU A 152 13.46 9.59 20.82
N PRO A 153 14.66 9.93 21.34
CA PRO A 153 15.38 9.09 22.32
C PRO A 153 14.56 8.84 23.60
N ASP A 154 13.81 9.83 24.06
CA ASP A 154 13.01 9.75 25.28
C ASP A 154 11.70 8.95 25.11
N TYR A 155 11.31 8.70 23.85
CA TYR A 155 10.03 8.04 23.56
C TYR A 155 10.20 6.62 23.04
N VAL A 156 11.36 6.24 22.51
CA VAL A 156 11.61 4.92 21.88
C VAL A 156 11.28 3.73 22.78
N ALA A 157 11.39 3.90 24.10
CA ALA A 157 11.04 2.85 25.07
C ALA A 157 9.55 2.49 25.07
N ARG A 158 8.68 3.33 24.50
CA ARG A 158 7.23 3.07 24.34
C ARG A 158 6.88 2.43 23.00
N VAL A 159 7.87 2.19 22.14
CA VAL A 159 7.68 1.58 20.82
C VAL A 159 7.92 0.09 20.92
N THR A 160 6.96 -0.71 20.46
CA THR A 160 7.05 -2.16 20.40
C THR A 160 6.96 -2.63 18.96
N TRP A 161 7.88 -3.53 18.55
CA TRP A 161 7.87 -4.15 17.23
C TRP A 161 7.14 -5.50 17.31
N LEU A 162 6.17 -5.66 16.43
CA LEU A 162 5.36 -6.88 16.32
C LEU A 162 5.67 -7.59 15.00
N SER A 163 5.56 -8.92 15.00
CA SER A 163 5.54 -9.75 13.79
C SER A 163 4.13 -10.18 13.39
N GLU A 164 3.18 -10.05 14.31
CA GLU A 164 1.79 -10.43 14.15
C GLU A 164 0.89 -9.36 14.81
N TRP A 165 -0.36 -9.32 14.43
CA TRP A 165 -1.34 -8.43 15.05
C TRP A 165 -1.49 -8.72 16.55
N PRO A 166 -1.78 -7.70 17.37
CA PRO A 166 -2.16 -7.94 18.77
C PRO A 166 -3.29 -8.99 18.85
N SER A 167 -3.13 -9.98 19.72
CA SER A 167 -4.15 -11.02 19.95
C SER A 167 -5.44 -10.45 20.53
N ASP A 168 -5.28 -9.49 21.42
CA ASP A 168 -6.38 -8.79 22.06
C ASP A 168 -6.82 -7.60 21.22
N GLY A 169 -8.10 -7.23 21.32
CA GLY A 169 -8.60 -6.03 20.69
C GLY A 169 -8.01 -4.77 21.32
N PHE A 170 -8.02 -3.68 20.58
CA PHE A 170 -7.43 -2.41 21.04
C PHE A 170 -8.32 -1.20 20.67
N GLU A 171 -8.06 -0.09 21.34
CA GLU A 171 -8.56 1.23 20.97
C GLU A 171 -7.40 2.10 20.47
N GLY A 172 -7.61 2.84 19.38
CA GLY A 172 -6.55 3.67 18.83
C GLY A 172 -6.63 3.94 17.35
N VAL A 173 -5.48 4.23 16.76
CA VAL A 173 -5.32 4.53 15.35
C VAL A 173 -4.39 3.52 14.69
N VAL A 174 -4.81 2.98 13.56
CA VAL A 174 -3.95 2.17 12.68
C VAL A 174 -3.63 2.99 11.43
N LEU A 175 -2.35 3.11 11.12
CA LEU A 175 -1.84 3.69 9.90
C LEU A 175 -1.39 2.56 8.96
N ALA A 176 -1.80 2.64 7.70
CA ALA A 176 -1.27 1.80 6.63
C ALA A 176 -1.05 2.67 5.39
N ASN A 177 0.21 2.90 5.06
CA ASN A 177 0.63 3.69 3.91
C ASN A 177 1.34 2.79 2.92
N GLU A 178 0.80 2.66 1.70
CA GLU A 178 1.36 1.81 0.64
C GLU A 178 1.56 0.35 1.12
N VAL A 179 0.48 -0.26 1.61
CA VAL A 179 0.45 -1.64 2.14
C VAL A 179 -0.50 -2.51 1.33
N LEU A 180 -1.64 -1.96 0.91
CA LEU A 180 -2.69 -2.75 0.27
C LEU A 180 -2.36 -3.06 -1.19
N ASP A 181 -1.64 -2.17 -1.87
CA ASP A 181 -1.18 -2.28 -3.26
C ASP A 181 -0.20 -3.44 -3.48
N ALA A 182 0.63 -3.73 -2.46
CA ALA A 182 1.60 -4.82 -2.47
C ALA A 182 1.01 -6.18 -2.06
N MET A 183 -0.27 -6.23 -1.67
CA MET A 183 -0.92 -7.49 -1.34
C MET A 183 -1.20 -8.32 -2.60
N PRO A 184 -0.81 -9.61 -2.62
CA PRO A 184 -0.97 -10.47 -3.79
C PRO A 184 -2.40 -10.52 -4.33
N VAL A 185 -2.53 -10.35 -5.64
CA VAL A 185 -3.80 -10.29 -6.37
C VAL A 185 -3.97 -11.48 -7.29
N LYS A 186 -5.21 -11.92 -7.48
CA LYS A 186 -5.58 -12.78 -8.60
C LYS A 186 -5.75 -11.92 -9.84
N ARG A 187 -5.26 -12.37 -11.00
CA ARG A 187 -5.51 -11.74 -12.28
C ARG A 187 -6.50 -12.58 -13.06
N PHE A 188 -7.50 -11.95 -13.66
CA PHE A 188 -8.48 -12.66 -14.49
C PHE A 188 -8.76 -11.91 -15.79
N ARG A 189 -9.19 -12.67 -16.80
CA ARG A 189 -9.67 -12.16 -18.08
C ARG A 189 -11.09 -12.65 -18.33
N VAL A 190 -11.92 -11.79 -18.89
CA VAL A 190 -13.28 -12.16 -19.30
C VAL A 190 -13.24 -12.82 -20.67
N ALA A 191 -13.83 -14.01 -20.80
CA ALA A 191 -14.00 -14.72 -22.06
C ALA A 191 -15.39 -15.38 -22.11
N ALA A 192 -16.15 -15.08 -23.14
CA ALA A 192 -17.53 -15.53 -23.29
C ALA A 192 -18.39 -15.23 -22.02
N GLY A 193 -18.17 -14.06 -21.41
CA GLY A 193 -18.86 -13.62 -20.20
C GLY A 193 -18.45 -14.35 -18.91
N GLN A 194 -17.40 -15.18 -18.94
CA GLN A 194 -16.89 -15.93 -17.78
C GLN A 194 -15.44 -15.55 -17.46
N PRO A 195 -15.02 -15.62 -16.18
CA PRO A 195 -13.65 -15.35 -15.80
C PRO A 195 -12.73 -16.52 -16.15
N LEU A 196 -11.61 -16.22 -16.79
CA LEU A 196 -10.44 -17.09 -16.86
C LEU A 196 -9.38 -16.56 -15.90
N ILE A 197 -8.87 -17.41 -15.00
CA ILE A 197 -7.86 -17.01 -14.00
C ILE A 197 -6.47 -17.26 -14.53
N ALA A 198 -5.60 -16.25 -14.33
CA ALA A 198 -4.20 -16.31 -14.72
C ALA A 198 -3.42 -17.24 -13.79
N HIS A 199 -2.71 -18.19 -14.40
CA HIS A 199 -1.66 -19.00 -13.80
C HIS A 199 -0.33 -18.67 -14.44
N VAL A 200 0.74 -18.87 -13.71
CA VAL A 200 2.11 -18.72 -14.19
C VAL A 200 2.65 -20.09 -14.52
N ILE A 201 3.10 -20.26 -15.77
CA ILE A 201 3.80 -21.44 -16.23
C ILE A 201 5.27 -21.11 -16.50
N HIS A 202 6.11 -22.11 -16.59
CA HIS A 202 7.52 -21.97 -16.98
C HIS A 202 7.81 -22.78 -18.22
N GLU A 203 8.20 -22.09 -19.28
CA GLU A 203 8.56 -22.65 -20.58
C GLU A 203 10.05 -22.41 -20.89
N ALA A 204 10.51 -22.88 -22.03
CA ALA A 204 11.90 -22.67 -22.48
C ALA A 204 12.27 -21.17 -22.63
N SER A 205 11.29 -20.30 -22.87
CA SER A 205 11.42 -18.84 -22.96
C SER A 205 11.38 -18.11 -21.62
N GLY A 206 11.08 -18.80 -20.51
CA GLY A 206 10.88 -18.23 -19.16
C GLY A 206 9.46 -18.38 -18.68
N PHE A 207 9.08 -17.52 -17.71
CA PHE A 207 7.70 -17.50 -17.20
C PHE A 207 6.72 -16.94 -18.23
N GLY A 208 5.50 -17.46 -18.22
CA GLY A 208 4.42 -17.03 -19.10
C GLY A 208 3.05 -17.17 -18.41
N TRP A 209 2.03 -16.61 -19.07
CA TRP A 209 0.65 -16.70 -18.64
C TRP A 209 -0.02 -17.94 -19.22
N ASP A 210 -0.76 -18.65 -18.38
CA ASP A 210 -1.76 -19.64 -18.80
C ASP A 210 -3.12 -19.28 -18.14
N TRP A 211 -4.22 -19.52 -18.86
CA TRP A 211 -5.53 -19.06 -18.46
C TRP A 211 -6.46 -20.24 -18.25
N HIS A 212 -6.99 -20.38 -17.04
CA HIS A 212 -7.80 -21.52 -16.65
C HIS A 212 -9.22 -21.09 -16.30
N ASP A 213 -10.19 -21.92 -16.68
CA ASP A 213 -11.52 -21.83 -16.12
C ASP A 213 -11.43 -22.01 -14.61
N ALA A 214 -11.98 -21.06 -13.87
CA ALA A 214 -11.98 -21.14 -12.42
C ALA A 214 -13.32 -20.68 -11.86
N ASP A 215 -13.83 -21.44 -10.93
CA ASP A 215 -14.93 -21.00 -10.08
C ASP A 215 -14.39 -20.02 -9.02
N THR A 216 -14.24 -18.75 -9.41
CA THR A 216 -13.91 -17.68 -8.48
C THR A 216 -15.12 -16.79 -8.34
N GLY A 217 -15.96 -17.07 -7.38
CA GLY A 217 -17.15 -16.28 -7.12
C GLY A 217 -16.89 -14.76 -6.96
N SER A 218 -15.67 -14.32 -6.67
CA SER A 218 -15.26 -12.91 -6.66
C SER A 218 -15.19 -12.33 -8.07
N ALA A 219 -14.47 -12.96 -9.00
CA ALA A 219 -14.34 -12.46 -10.37
C ALA A 219 -15.72 -12.45 -11.09
N THR A 220 -16.53 -13.50 -10.92
CA THR A 220 -17.89 -13.55 -11.48
C THR A 220 -18.74 -12.39 -10.98
N ARG A 221 -18.74 -12.10 -9.68
CA ARG A 221 -19.48 -10.95 -9.12
C ARG A 221 -19.02 -9.60 -9.69
N LEU A 222 -17.72 -9.43 -9.94
CA LEU A 222 -17.17 -8.20 -10.54
C LEU A 222 -17.63 -8.05 -12.00
N ILE A 223 -17.62 -9.12 -12.79
CA ILE A 223 -18.14 -9.12 -14.16
C ILE A 223 -19.60 -8.69 -14.17
N GLU A 224 -20.44 -9.29 -13.32
CA GLU A 224 -21.87 -8.96 -13.22
C GLU A 224 -22.10 -7.52 -12.73
N ARG A 225 -21.38 -7.09 -11.69
CA ARG A 225 -21.55 -5.78 -11.06
C ARG A 225 -21.18 -4.63 -11.99
N TYR A 226 -20.05 -4.76 -12.69
CA TYR A 226 -19.48 -3.66 -13.51
C TYR A 226 -19.70 -3.86 -15.02
N GLY A 227 -20.33 -4.96 -15.43
CA GLY A 227 -20.61 -5.24 -16.84
C GLY A 227 -19.35 -5.38 -17.68
N LEU A 228 -18.33 -6.06 -17.15
CA LEU A 228 -17.03 -6.16 -17.81
C LEU A 228 -17.15 -6.93 -19.15
N PRO A 229 -16.67 -6.35 -20.26
CA PRO A 229 -16.81 -6.99 -21.58
C PRO A 229 -15.78 -8.11 -21.78
N ASP A 230 -15.98 -8.93 -22.82
CA ASP A 230 -14.98 -9.89 -23.26
C ASP A 230 -13.62 -9.20 -23.58
N ASP A 231 -12.55 -9.93 -23.39
CA ASP A 231 -11.16 -9.47 -23.49
C ASP A 231 -10.74 -8.37 -22.48
N TYR A 232 -11.54 -8.19 -21.43
CA TYR A 232 -11.17 -7.32 -20.30
C TYR A 232 -10.32 -8.12 -19.31
N THR A 233 -9.10 -7.67 -19.08
CA THR A 233 -8.18 -8.25 -18.10
C THR A 233 -8.03 -7.30 -16.92
N THR A 234 -8.12 -7.81 -15.70
CA THR A 234 -7.98 -7.00 -14.48
C THR A 234 -7.55 -7.86 -13.28
N GLU A 235 -7.37 -7.23 -12.14
CA GLU A 235 -7.00 -7.87 -10.89
C GLU A 235 -8.18 -7.86 -9.91
N VAL A 236 -8.20 -8.85 -9.01
CA VAL A 236 -9.03 -8.87 -7.81
C VAL A 236 -8.16 -9.17 -6.60
N ASN A 237 -8.20 -8.27 -5.63
CA ASN A 237 -7.51 -8.45 -4.36
C ASN A 237 -8.49 -9.07 -3.35
N GLU A 238 -8.29 -10.32 -2.98
CA GLU A 238 -9.08 -10.97 -1.92
C GLU A 238 -8.43 -10.82 -0.54
N ARG A 239 -7.13 -10.51 -0.50
CA ARG A 239 -6.35 -10.43 0.75
C ARG A 239 -6.60 -9.11 1.48
N ALA A 240 -6.62 -7.98 0.78
CA ALA A 240 -6.84 -6.68 1.39
C ALA A 240 -8.22 -6.59 2.08
N PRO A 241 -9.35 -6.97 1.46
CA PRO A 241 -10.63 -7.07 2.17
C PRO A 241 -10.62 -8.02 3.37
N ALA A 242 -9.94 -9.17 3.27
CA ALA A 242 -9.82 -10.10 4.40
C ALA A 242 -9.03 -9.50 5.56
N TRP A 243 -7.95 -8.78 5.25
CA TRP A 243 -7.11 -8.05 6.20
C TRP A 243 -7.91 -6.94 6.90
N ILE A 244 -8.72 -6.17 6.16
CA ILE A 244 -9.60 -5.15 6.74
C ILE A 244 -10.65 -5.76 7.69
N ARG A 245 -11.25 -6.89 7.31
CA ARG A 245 -12.20 -7.59 8.21
C ARG A 245 -11.55 -8.05 9.50
N ASP A 246 -10.32 -8.56 9.43
CA ASP A 246 -9.59 -9.00 10.61
C ASP A 246 -9.24 -7.83 11.53
N LEU A 247 -8.73 -6.73 10.97
CA LEU A 247 -8.49 -5.49 11.72
C LEU A 247 -9.76 -4.91 12.32
N GLY A 248 -10.85 -4.88 11.54
CA GLY A 248 -12.13 -4.37 12.02
C GLY A 248 -12.68 -5.15 13.21
N ARG A 249 -12.42 -6.44 13.30
CA ARG A 249 -12.80 -7.24 14.48
C ARG A 249 -11.96 -6.91 15.70
N ARG A 250 -10.70 -6.50 15.52
CA ARG A 250 -9.74 -6.17 16.60
C ARG A 250 -9.87 -4.72 17.08
N LEU A 251 -10.28 -3.80 16.22
CA LEU A 251 -10.46 -2.41 16.59
C LEU A 251 -11.78 -2.22 17.35
N HIS A 252 -11.71 -2.04 18.67
CA HIS A 252 -12.87 -1.82 19.52
C HIS A 252 -13.41 -0.39 19.40
N ARG A 253 -12.53 0.60 19.33
CA ARG A 253 -12.82 2.01 19.11
C ARG A 253 -11.64 2.71 18.47
N GLY A 254 -11.86 3.53 17.44
CA GLY A 254 -10.77 4.24 16.77
C GLY A 254 -10.93 4.31 15.25
N VAL A 255 -9.79 4.46 14.56
CA VAL A 255 -9.72 4.67 13.12
C VAL A 255 -8.64 3.81 12.47
N LEU A 256 -8.97 3.19 11.33
CA LEU A 256 -7.99 2.72 10.35
C LEU A 256 -7.82 3.82 9.32
N LEU A 257 -6.63 4.38 9.20
CA LEU A 257 -6.27 5.38 8.20
C LEU A 257 -5.42 4.71 7.13
N LEU A 258 -6.00 4.52 5.97
CA LEU A 258 -5.42 3.82 4.83
C LEU A 258 -5.03 4.84 3.77
N ILE A 259 -3.78 4.83 3.34
CA ILE A 259 -3.26 5.74 2.33
C ILE A 259 -2.60 4.89 1.25
N ASP A 260 -3.15 4.91 0.06
CA ASP A 260 -2.68 4.05 -1.02
C ASP A 260 -3.15 4.59 -2.38
N TYR A 261 -2.56 4.12 -3.47
CA TYR A 261 -3.03 4.48 -4.78
C TYR A 261 -4.10 3.50 -5.28
N GLY A 262 -5.14 4.08 -5.88
CA GLY A 262 -6.29 3.31 -6.31
C GLY A 262 -7.50 4.16 -6.61
N PHE A 263 -8.63 3.46 -6.73
CA PHE A 263 -9.86 4.07 -7.23
C PHE A 263 -11.09 3.51 -6.50
N PRO A 264 -12.21 4.25 -6.49
CA PRO A 264 -13.52 3.63 -6.29
C PRO A 264 -13.81 2.57 -7.37
N GLY A 265 -14.59 1.56 -7.08
CA GLY A 265 -14.83 0.42 -7.96
C GLY A 265 -15.27 0.78 -9.37
N ASN A 266 -16.16 1.78 -9.53
CA ASN A 266 -16.60 2.25 -10.85
C ASN A 266 -15.47 2.84 -11.71
N GLU A 267 -14.46 3.46 -11.07
CA GLU A 267 -13.27 3.95 -11.75
C GLU A 267 -12.22 2.85 -11.93
N TYR A 268 -12.11 1.94 -10.95
CA TYR A 268 -11.19 0.81 -10.99
C TYR A 268 -11.50 -0.10 -12.18
N TYR A 269 -12.77 -0.47 -12.34
CA TYR A 269 -13.27 -1.35 -13.42
C TYR A 269 -13.80 -0.57 -14.64
N HIS A 270 -13.28 0.64 -14.89
CA HIS A 270 -13.69 1.44 -16.04
C HIS A 270 -13.37 0.74 -17.37
N PRO A 271 -14.25 0.77 -18.39
CA PRO A 271 -14.06 0.09 -19.68
C PRO A 271 -12.74 0.41 -20.40
N ASP A 272 -12.17 1.59 -20.17
CA ASP A 272 -10.88 1.99 -20.77
C ASP A 272 -9.67 1.36 -20.06
N ARG A 273 -9.85 0.66 -18.93
CA ARG A 273 -8.79 0.02 -18.12
C ARG A 273 -8.70 -1.47 -18.42
N ARG A 274 -8.68 -1.81 -19.71
CA ARG A 274 -8.80 -3.20 -20.21
C ARG A 274 -7.67 -4.14 -19.86
N ASP A 275 -6.52 -3.61 -19.47
CA ASP A 275 -5.32 -4.40 -19.13
C ASP A 275 -5.06 -4.49 -17.62
N GLY A 276 -6.00 -3.95 -16.81
CA GLY A 276 -5.88 -3.90 -15.36
C GLY A 276 -4.96 -2.78 -14.86
N THR A 277 -4.45 -2.97 -13.66
CA THR A 277 -3.65 -1.98 -12.92
C THR A 277 -2.30 -2.51 -12.45
N LEU A 278 -1.96 -3.75 -12.83
CA LEU A 278 -0.71 -4.38 -12.44
C LEU A 278 0.48 -3.53 -12.91
N MET A 279 1.38 -3.20 -11.98
CA MET A 279 2.55 -2.39 -12.25
C MET A 279 3.77 -3.01 -11.57
N CYS A 280 4.91 -2.92 -12.25
CA CYS A 280 6.20 -3.34 -11.72
C CYS A 280 7.16 -2.17 -11.68
N HIS A 281 7.96 -2.08 -10.61
CA HIS A 281 8.96 -1.03 -10.45
C HIS A 281 10.33 -1.64 -10.20
N TYR A 282 11.29 -1.25 -11.01
CA TYR A 282 12.68 -1.64 -10.86
C TYR A 282 13.61 -0.48 -11.19
N ARG A 283 14.41 -0.03 -10.21
CA ARG A 283 15.39 1.07 -10.36
C ARG A 283 14.80 2.30 -11.05
N HIS A 284 13.67 2.79 -10.53
CA HIS A 284 12.90 3.94 -11.06
C HIS A 284 12.32 3.75 -12.47
N HIS A 285 12.25 2.52 -12.98
CA HIS A 285 11.56 2.20 -14.23
C HIS A 285 10.26 1.47 -13.91
N ALA A 286 9.15 2.03 -14.40
CA ALA A 286 7.84 1.40 -14.33
C ALA A 286 7.58 0.57 -15.60
N HIS A 287 7.07 -0.65 -15.45
CA HIS A 287 6.71 -1.53 -16.56
C HIS A 287 5.63 -2.54 -16.17
N GLY A 288 5.04 -3.25 -17.15
CA GLY A 288 3.93 -4.19 -16.92
C GLY A 288 4.33 -5.67 -16.89
N ASP A 289 5.62 -6.03 -16.87
CA ASP A 289 6.06 -7.42 -16.89
C ASP A 289 6.44 -7.93 -15.50
N PRO A 290 5.59 -8.74 -14.82
CA PRO A 290 5.89 -9.25 -13.49
C PRO A 290 6.95 -10.36 -13.48
N PHE A 291 7.31 -10.88 -14.65
CA PHE A 291 8.24 -11.99 -14.79
C PHE A 291 9.71 -11.55 -14.92
N SER A 292 9.93 -10.26 -15.14
CA SER A 292 11.29 -9.70 -15.16
C SER A 292 11.91 -9.71 -13.77
N TYR A 293 13.05 -10.35 -13.63
CA TYR A 293 13.88 -10.39 -12.42
C TYR A 293 13.10 -10.61 -11.10
N PRO A 294 12.37 -11.73 -10.92
CA PRO A 294 11.62 -12.00 -9.70
C PRO A 294 12.47 -11.82 -8.43
N GLY A 295 11.92 -11.15 -7.41
CA GLY A 295 12.62 -10.82 -6.18
C GLY A 295 13.49 -9.55 -6.23
N LEU A 296 13.67 -8.94 -7.41
CA LEU A 296 14.42 -7.70 -7.58
C LEU A 296 13.54 -6.50 -7.91
N GLN A 297 12.30 -6.71 -8.29
CA GLN A 297 11.33 -5.66 -8.62
C GLN A 297 10.16 -5.68 -7.65
N ASP A 298 9.56 -4.53 -7.46
CA ASP A 298 8.26 -4.43 -6.83
C ASP A 298 7.15 -4.81 -7.82
N ILE A 299 6.10 -5.45 -7.34
CA ILE A 299 4.91 -5.82 -8.11
C ILE A 299 3.70 -5.35 -7.33
N THR A 300 2.94 -4.44 -7.90
CA THR A 300 1.80 -3.80 -7.24
C THR A 300 0.55 -3.81 -8.11
N ALA A 301 -0.60 -3.66 -7.49
CA ALA A 301 -1.87 -3.41 -8.17
C ALA A 301 -2.61 -2.32 -7.43
N HIS A 302 -3.37 -1.48 -8.14
CA HIS A 302 -4.16 -0.44 -7.50
C HIS A 302 -5.17 -1.01 -6.51
N VAL A 303 -5.54 -0.22 -5.51
CA VAL A 303 -6.53 -0.60 -4.50
C VAL A 303 -7.94 -0.29 -5.00
N ASP A 304 -8.84 -1.28 -4.93
CA ASP A 304 -10.29 -1.08 -5.07
C ASP A 304 -10.85 -0.60 -3.72
N PHE A 305 -10.98 0.71 -3.55
CA PHE A 305 -11.46 1.29 -2.29
C PHE A 305 -12.93 1.00 -2.00
N SER A 306 -13.75 0.66 -2.99
CA SER A 306 -15.11 0.18 -2.75
C SER A 306 -15.11 -1.19 -2.07
N ALA A 307 -14.25 -2.11 -2.49
CA ALA A 307 -14.09 -3.40 -1.83
C ALA A 307 -13.56 -3.27 -0.38
N ILE A 308 -12.69 -2.28 -0.14
CA ILE A 308 -12.19 -1.96 1.20
C ILE A 308 -13.31 -1.40 2.09
N ALA A 309 -14.13 -0.49 1.56
CA ALA A 309 -15.28 0.06 2.28
C ALA A 309 -16.31 -1.03 2.65
N GLU A 310 -16.63 -1.93 1.72
CA GLU A 310 -17.52 -3.07 1.93
C GLU A 310 -16.99 -4.00 3.05
N ALA A 311 -15.70 -4.37 2.98
CA ALA A 311 -15.07 -5.20 4.01
C ALA A 311 -15.06 -4.53 5.40
N GLY A 312 -14.89 -3.21 5.43
CA GLY A 312 -15.04 -2.40 6.64
C GLY A 312 -16.44 -2.51 7.21
N ALA A 313 -17.46 -2.28 6.39
CA ALA A 313 -18.87 -2.37 6.80
C ALA A 313 -19.24 -3.78 7.30
N GLU A 314 -18.81 -4.84 6.64
CA GLU A 314 -19.00 -6.24 7.06
C GLU A 314 -18.38 -6.52 8.44
N SER A 315 -17.31 -5.83 8.80
CA SER A 315 -16.67 -5.97 10.12
C SER A 315 -17.17 -4.96 11.16
N GLY A 316 -18.20 -4.15 10.82
CA GLY A 316 -18.82 -3.18 11.73
C GLY A 316 -18.08 -1.84 11.83
N LEU A 317 -17.21 -1.53 10.88
CA LEU A 317 -16.64 -0.19 10.69
C LEU A 317 -17.54 0.64 9.76
N ARG A 318 -17.44 1.97 9.87
CA ARG A 318 -18.05 2.89 8.91
C ARG A 318 -16.96 3.66 8.17
N VAL A 319 -17.20 4.00 6.93
CA VAL A 319 -16.37 4.98 6.23
C VAL A 319 -16.58 6.34 6.90
N ALA A 320 -15.52 6.90 7.47
CA ALA A 320 -15.51 8.19 8.14
C ALA A 320 -14.96 9.31 7.25
N GLY A 321 -14.42 8.97 6.09
CA GLY A 321 -13.98 9.87 5.06
C GLY A 321 -13.24 9.13 3.95
N PHE A 322 -13.31 9.68 2.72
CA PHE A 322 -12.55 9.23 1.56
C PHE A 322 -12.19 10.43 0.69
N SER A 323 -10.93 10.62 0.38
CA SER A 323 -10.46 11.79 -0.36
C SER A 323 -9.23 11.46 -1.20
N SER A 324 -8.84 12.36 -2.11
CA SER A 324 -7.50 12.35 -2.67
C SER A 324 -6.47 12.74 -1.60
N GLN A 325 -5.22 12.31 -1.76
CA GLN A 325 -4.13 12.72 -0.87
C GLN A 325 -4.00 14.25 -0.79
N ALA A 326 -4.09 14.93 -1.94
CA ALA A 326 -4.04 16.39 -1.96
C ALA A 326 -5.13 17.02 -1.11
N GLY A 327 -6.39 16.57 -1.28
CA GLY A 327 -7.53 17.07 -0.50
C GLY A 327 -7.35 16.85 1.00
N PHE A 328 -6.89 15.66 1.38
CA PHE A 328 -6.62 15.29 2.77
C PHE A 328 -5.52 16.16 3.39
N LEU A 329 -4.37 16.29 2.73
CA LEU A 329 -3.24 17.04 3.27
C LEU A 329 -3.54 18.55 3.35
N LEU A 330 -4.23 19.10 2.34
CA LEU A 330 -4.64 20.51 2.35
C LEU A 330 -5.63 20.80 3.49
N SER A 331 -6.55 19.89 3.78
CA SER A 331 -7.45 19.99 4.94
C SER A 331 -6.72 20.06 6.29
N LEU A 332 -5.51 19.48 6.35
CA LEU A 332 -4.70 19.40 7.57
C LEU A 332 -3.60 20.47 7.64
N GLY A 333 -3.73 21.54 6.87
CA GLY A 333 -2.84 22.69 6.96
C GLY A 333 -1.47 22.45 6.31
N LEU A 334 -1.42 21.72 5.19
CA LEU A 334 -0.16 21.47 4.46
C LEU A 334 0.55 22.75 4.07
N LEU A 335 -0.20 23.77 3.58
CA LEU A 335 0.41 25.00 3.09
C LEU A 335 0.97 25.85 4.22
N GLU A 336 0.25 25.98 5.31
CA GLU A 336 0.67 26.71 6.52
C GLU A 336 1.94 26.07 7.11
N ARG A 337 2.02 24.75 7.12
CA ARG A 337 3.23 24.03 7.55
C ARG A 337 4.39 24.24 6.60
N ALA A 338 4.12 24.27 5.30
CA ALA A 338 5.13 24.55 4.29
C ALA A 338 5.68 25.97 4.39
N GLU A 339 4.83 26.97 4.65
CA GLU A 339 5.23 28.37 4.88
C GLU A 339 6.08 28.52 6.14
N ALA A 340 5.86 27.70 7.16
CA ALA A 340 6.66 27.70 8.40
C ALA A 340 8.05 27.05 8.26
N MET A 341 8.32 26.35 7.15
CA MET A 341 9.64 25.75 6.92
C MET A 341 10.70 26.81 6.61
N SER A 342 11.89 26.64 7.17
CA SER A 342 13.03 27.52 6.91
C SER A 342 13.61 27.40 5.48
N ASP A 343 13.49 26.21 4.88
CA ASP A 343 13.90 25.93 3.50
C ASP A 343 12.69 25.97 2.54
N ALA A 344 12.47 27.12 1.94
CA ALA A 344 11.35 27.34 1.01
C ALA A 344 11.41 26.45 -0.25
N MET A 345 12.63 26.07 -0.70
CA MET A 345 12.76 25.18 -1.87
C MET A 345 12.38 23.75 -1.52
N ALA A 346 12.80 23.27 -0.34
CA ALA A 346 12.39 21.97 0.16
C ALA A 346 10.88 21.92 0.42
N ALA A 347 10.29 22.98 0.98
CA ALA A 347 8.84 23.11 1.18
C ALA A 347 8.08 23.04 -0.14
N ALA A 348 8.46 23.86 -1.13
CA ALA A 348 7.83 23.90 -2.45
C ALA A 348 7.91 22.54 -3.16
N ARG A 349 9.05 21.84 -3.05
CA ARG A 349 9.21 20.50 -3.60
C ARG A 349 8.26 19.51 -2.94
N GLN A 350 8.16 19.50 -1.62
CA GLN A 350 7.24 18.60 -0.90
C GLN A 350 5.78 18.88 -1.30
N VAL A 351 5.35 20.14 -1.27
CA VAL A 351 3.98 20.52 -1.70
C VAL A 351 3.71 20.05 -3.11
N LYS A 352 4.64 20.29 -4.05
CA LYS A 352 4.50 19.85 -5.44
C LYS A 352 4.23 18.35 -5.53
N TYR A 353 5.11 17.53 -4.98
CA TYR A 353 4.99 16.07 -5.09
C TYR A 353 3.76 15.51 -4.39
N LEU A 354 3.40 16.06 -3.23
CA LEU A 354 2.29 15.59 -2.42
C LEU A 354 0.90 15.99 -2.98
N THR A 355 0.81 17.07 -3.77
CA THR A 355 -0.49 17.65 -4.16
C THR A 355 -0.79 17.70 -5.65
N LEU A 356 0.21 17.73 -6.54
CA LEU A 356 -0.08 17.81 -7.96
C LEU A 356 -0.70 16.52 -8.49
N PRO A 357 -1.74 16.61 -9.37
CA PRO A 357 -2.37 15.42 -9.97
C PRO A 357 -1.42 14.57 -10.80
N SER A 358 -0.40 15.19 -11.41
CA SER A 358 0.65 14.51 -12.18
C SER A 358 1.70 13.79 -11.31
N GLU A 359 1.62 13.96 -10.02
CA GLU A 359 2.47 13.34 -9.01
C GLU A 359 1.59 12.43 -8.12
N MET A 360 1.66 12.57 -6.80
CA MET A 360 0.91 11.71 -5.86
C MET A 360 -0.48 12.26 -5.49
N GLY A 361 -0.75 13.54 -5.77
CA GLY A 361 -1.87 14.26 -5.17
C GLY A 361 -3.26 13.69 -5.49
N GLU A 362 -3.49 13.23 -6.72
CA GLU A 362 -4.78 12.67 -7.14
C GLU A 362 -4.77 11.15 -7.23
N LEU A 363 -3.66 10.53 -7.60
CA LEU A 363 -3.55 9.08 -7.72
C LEU A 363 -3.70 8.39 -6.36
N PHE A 364 -3.04 8.93 -5.33
CA PHE A 364 -3.18 8.43 -3.97
C PHE A 364 -4.50 8.87 -3.36
N LYS A 365 -5.11 7.97 -2.63
CA LYS A 365 -6.35 8.17 -1.87
C LYS A 365 -6.10 7.95 -0.39
N VAL A 366 -6.88 8.65 0.41
CA VAL A 366 -6.92 8.45 1.86
C VAL A 366 -8.32 7.99 2.23
N MET A 367 -8.42 6.86 2.90
CA MET A 367 -9.66 6.34 3.45
C MET A 367 -9.55 6.19 4.96
N ALA A 368 -10.55 6.68 5.66
CA ALA A 368 -10.72 6.45 7.10
C ALA A 368 -11.90 5.50 7.36
N LEU A 369 -11.62 4.35 7.95
CA LEU A 369 -12.63 3.44 8.48
C LEU A 369 -12.66 3.56 9.99
N SER A 370 -13.81 3.78 10.61
CA SER A 370 -13.90 4.09 12.04
C SER A 370 -14.95 3.29 12.80
N ARG A 371 -14.70 3.11 14.08
CA ARG A 371 -15.66 2.59 15.06
C ARG A 371 -15.67 3.48 16.30
N GLY A 372 -16.86 3.92 16.71
CA GLY A 372 -17.05 4.66 17.95
C GLY A 372 -16.48 6.09 17.96
N ILE A 373 -16.06 6.63 16.82
CA ILE A 373 -15.64 8.01 16.62
C ILE A 373 -16.82 8.81 16.10
N LYS A 374 -17.14 9.93 16.76
CA LYS A 374 -18.34 10.75 16.48
C LYS A 374 -18.00 12.02 15.73
N GLN A 375 -16.85 12.64 16.06
CA GLN A 375 -16.42 13.87 15.43
C GLN A 375 -16.05 13.64 13.95
N PRO A 376 -16.37 14.57 13.06
CA PRO A 376 -15.84 14.57 11.71
C PRO A 376 -14.30 14.62 11.73
N LEU A 377 -13.68 13.88 10.86
CA LEU A 377 -12.23 13.89 10.72
C LEU A 377 -11.79 15.10 9.89
N GLU A 378 -10.89 15.91 10.43
CA GLU A 378 -10.44 17.17 9.85
C GLU A 378 -9.89 17.02 8.42
N GLY A 379 -9.14 15.93 8.17
CA GLY A 379 -8.53 15.64 6.87
C GLY A 379 -9.51 15.47 5.71
N PHE A 380 -10.81 15.37 5.97
CA PHE A 380 -11.85 15.23 4.94
C PHE A 380 -12.74 16.48 4.84
N SER A 381 -12.41 17.58 5.52
CA SER A 381 -13.24 18.79 5.59
C SER A 381 -13.32 19.56 4.27
N LEU A 382 -12.25 19.61 3.47
CA LEU A 382 -12.23 20.30 2.17
C LEU A 382 -12.71 19.41 1.02
N SER A 383 -12.53 18.11 1.12
CA SER A 383 -12.87 17.17 0.07
C SER A 383 -13.22 15.81 0.68
N ASP A 384 -14.50 15.45 0.61
CA ASP A 384 -14.98 14.11 0.95
C ASP A 384 -15.68 13.50 -0.27
N ARG A 385 -15.15 12.39 -0.75
CA ARG A 385 -15.62 11.65 -1.92
C ARG A 385 -16.26 10.31 -1.53
N THR A 386 -16.70 10.15 -0.30
CA THR A 386 -17.33 8.91 0.19
C THR A 386 -18.51 8.46 -0.68
N SER A 387 -19.20 9.39 -1.33
CA SER A 387 -20.30 9.07 -2.26
C SER A 387 -19.87 8.37 -3.56
N ALA A 388 -18.57 8.28 -3.83
CA ALA A 388 -18.04 7.61 -5.01
C ALA A 388 -17.76 6.11 -4.79
N LEU A 389 -17.78 5.65 -3.53
CA LEU A 389 -17.45 4.28 -3.11
C LEU A 389 -18.55 3.26 -3.43
#